data_323b795b228ecfe920fdea93246de778
#
_entry.id   323b795b228ecfe920fdea93246de778
#
_cell.length_a   1.000
_cell.length_b   1.000
_cell.length_c   1.000
_cell.angle_alpha   90.00
_cell.angle_beta   90.00
_cell.angle_gamma   90.00
#
_symmetry.space_group_name_H-M   'P 1'
#
loop_
_entity.id
_entity.type
_entity.pdbx_description
1 polymer ?
#
loop_
_entity_poly.entity_id
_entity_poly.type
_entity_poly.pdbx_seq_one_letter_code
_entity_poly.pdbx_strand_id
1 'polypeptide(L)'
;MSQSSTYTLGEIAESLQLECVGDPSLRINGLGTLASADSHQLTFLANPKYQKQLADTKAGAVILHRDLAAGTDLPKLLSDNPYLSFARATALFDDTPSPQGIHPSAVVAATAQLGKGVSIGANVVVGEHCRIGAGSALHPGVVLSDNVQIGEGCVLFPGVTVYHRVKIGNDVRVHSGVVIGADGFGFAPSGGAWNKIYQLGGVQIGDRVEIGAGTTIDRGALDDTIIGNDVIFDSQVLIAHNVVIGDGSAFAGRSAVAGSTVIGKQCTVGGGAGIVGHLTIADRVHVTACTLVTKSITEPGASFSSGTPMMPTSDWRKSAVRFSQLDSLSKRLGEIEKLLNKNSGN
;
A
#
# COMPACT_ATOMS: atom_id res chain seq x y z
N MET A 1 18.60 -10.21 22.99
CA MET A 1 18.73 -8.76 22.80
C MET A 1 19.25 -8.56 21.38
N SER A 2 18.44 -8.05 20.48
CA SER A 2 18.87 -7.65 19.13
C SER A 2 19.98 -6.62 19.31
N GLN A 3 21.17 -6.86 18.75
CA GLN A 3 22.18 -5.81 18.68
C GLN A 3 21.63 -4.74 17.72
N SER A 4 21.18 -3.61 18.25
CA SER A 4 20.84 -2.47 17.40
C SER A 4 22.06 -2.15 16.53
N SER A 5 21.90 -2.18 15.24
CA SER A 5 22.96 -1.85 14.29
C SER A 5 23.44 -0.44 14.59
N THR A 6 24.75 -0.28 14.79
CA THR A 6 25.36 1.03 15.05
C THR A 6 26.27 1.35 13.90
N TYR A 7 26.05 2.48 13.26
CA TYR A 7 26.83 2.99 12.14
C TYR A 7 27.51 4.30 12.51
N THR A 8 28.60 4.63 11.85
CA THR A 8 29.11 6.01 11.86
C THR A 8 28.30 6.87 10.89
N LEU A 9 28.25 8.17 11.12
CA LEU A 9 27.58 9.10 10.21
C LEU A 9 28.16 9.04 8.78
N GLY A 10 29.48 8.78 8.68
CA GLY A 10 30.17 8.57 7.40
C GLY A 10 29.71 7.33 6.68
N GLU A 11 29.55 6.19 7.36
CA GLU A 11 29.01 4.95 6.77
C GLU A 11 27.58 5.12 6.27
N ILE A 12 26.74 5.86 7.02
CA ILE A 12 25.38 6.20 6.59
C ILE A 12 25.43 7.09 5.35
N ALA A 13 26.31 8.12 5.35
CA ALA A 13 26.47 9.03 4.21
C ALA A 13 26.89 8.27 2.94
N GLU A 14 27.86 7.36 3.05
CA GLU A 14 28.32 6.52 1.94
C GLU A 14 27.19 5.62 1.40
N SER A 15 26.49 4.91 2.31
CA SER A 15 25.38 4.04 1.94
C SER A 15 24.26 4.77 1.22
N LEU A 16 23.96 6.00 1.64
CA LEU A 16 22.90 6.84 1.06
C LEU A 16 23.38 7.72 -0.10
N GLN A 17 24.69 7.72 -0.38
CA GLN A 17 25.34 8.60 -1.38
C GLN A 17 25.07 10.09 -1.09
N LEU A 18 25.21 10.50 0.16
CA LEU A 18 24.99 11.87 0.63
C LEU A 18 26.30 12.52 1.07
N GLU A 19 26.36 13.84 0.95
CA GLU A 19 27.44 14.64 1.51
C GLU A 19 27.31 14.73 3.03
N CYS A 20 28.39 14.40 3.74
CA CYS A 20 28.47 14.51 5.20
C CYS A 20 29.18 15.82 5.59
N VAL A 21 28.54 16.64 6.41
CA VAL A 21 29.11 17.86 6.99
C VAL A 21 29.15 17.74 8.51
N GLY A 22 30.34 17.78 9.08
CA GLY A 22 30.59 17.57 10.52
C GLY A 22 31.45 16.35 10.76
N ASP A 23 31.40 15.77 11.96
CA ASP A 23 32.20 14.61 12.34
C ASP A 23 31.66 13.31 11.72
N PRO A 24 32.35 12.71 10.73
CA PRO A 24 31.93 11.47 10.10
C PRO A 24 32.08 10.25 11.01
N SER A 25 32.82 10.36 12.11
CA SER A 25 33.03 9.28 13.09
C SER A 25 31.92 9.19 14.14
N LEU A 26 30.98 10.17 14.16
CA LEU A 26 29.84 10.19 15.08
C LEU A 26 29.03 8.89 14.96
N ARG A 27 28.83 8.22 16.11
CA ARG A 27 28.11 6.94 16.16
C ARG A 27 26.61 7.17 16.26
N ILE A 28 25.88 6.60 15.34
CA ILE A 28 24.41 6.62 15.25
C ILE A 28 23.89 5.18 15.47
N ASN A 29 23.01 5.00 16.44
CA ASN A 29 22.43 3.73 16.80
C ASN A 29 20.92 3.62 16.50
N GLY A 30 20.34 4.62 15.84
CA GLY A 30 18.93 4.62 15.48
C GLY A 30 18.47 5.93 14.86
N LEU A 31 17.18 5.99 14.61
CA LEU A 31 16.50 7.14 14.03
C LEU A 31 15.50 7.71 15.03
N GLY A 32 15.29 9.02 14.99
CA GLY A 32 14.31 9.69 15.85
C GLY A 32 13.65 10.89 15.16
N THR A 33 12.53 11.36 15.70
CA THR A 33 11.91 12.61 15.21
C THR A 33 12.70 13.81 15.72
N LEU A 34 12.52 14.98 15.09
CA LEU A 34 13.15 16.23 15.60
C LEU A 34 12.89 16.48 17.09
N ALA A 35 11.71 16.09 17.56
CA ALA A 35 11.29 16.31 18.95
C ALA A 35 11.81 15.26 19.94
N SER A 36 12.04 14.02 19.51
CA SER A 36 12.33 12.88 20.39
C SER A 36 13.73 12.29 20.24
N ALA A 37 14.46 12.64 19.19
CA ALA A 37 15.80 12.10 18.96
C ALA A 37 16.79 12.54 20.05
N ASP A 38 17.69 11.63 20.41
CA ASP A 38 18.82 11.87 21.30
C ASP A 38 20.14 12.03 20.54
N SER A 39 21.25 12.27 21.26
CA SER A 39 22.58 12.53 20.71
C SER A 39 23.21 11.36 19.93
N HIS A 40 22.60 10.18 19.94
CA HIS A 40 23.03 9.00 19.21
C HIS A 40 22.08 8.64 18.05
N GLN A 41 21.11 9.50 17.77
CA GLN A 41 20.11 9.25 16.74
C GLN A 41 20.20 10.26 15.59
N LEU A 42 19.92 9.78 14.39
CA LEU A 42 19.78 10.58 13.18
C LEU A 42 18.30 10.99 13.01
N THR A 43 18.07 12.28 12.80
CA THR A 43 16.75 12.82 12.47
C THR A 43 16.69 13.34 11.04
N PHE A 44 15.56 13.88 10.61
CA PHE A 44 15.43 14.51 9.30
C PHE A 44 14.51 15.73 9.32
N LEU A 45 14.74 16.66 8.40
CA LEU A 45 13.89 17.82 8.15
C LEU A 45 13.50 17.86 6.66
N ALA A 46 12.31 17.36 6.34
CA ALA A 46 11.75 17.40 4.98
C ALA A 46 10.75 18.54 4.78
N ASN A 47 10.00 18.91 5.83
CA ASN A 47 8.99 19.96 5.74
C ASN A 47 9.48 21.23 6.45
N PRO A 48 9.63 22.37 5.73
CA PRO A 48 10.10 23.64 6.29
C PRO A 48 9.30 24.15 7.51
N LYS A 49 8.04 23.75 7.65
CA LYS A 49 7.21 24.11 8.81
C LYS A 49 7.80 23.66 10.14
N TYR A 50 8.61 22.60 10.14
CA TYR A 50 9.27 22.07 11.33
C TYR A 50 10.68 22.63 11.55
N GLN A 51 11.15 23.60 10.74
CA GLN A 51 12.48 24.17 10.85
C GLN A 51 12.75 24.77 12.24
N LYS A 52 11.74 25.34 12.89
CA LYS A 52 11.88 25.87 14.27
C LYS A 52 12.27 24.78 15.28
N GLN A 53 11.85 23.54 15.08
CA GLN A 53 12.20 22.42 15.96
C GLN A 53 13.66 21.98 15.80
N LEU A 54 14.33 22.39 14.72
CA LEU A 54 15.74 22.08 14.49
C LEU A 54 16.65 22.76 15.52
N ALA A 55 16.25 23.92 16.03
CA ALA A 55 17.02 24.64 17.07
C ALA A 55 16.95 23.95 18.44
N ASP A 56 15.88 23.19 18.71
CA ASP A 56 15.63 22.59 20.03
C ASP A 56 15.91 21.08 20.06
N THR A 57 16.19 20.47 18.89
CA THR A 57 16.43 19.03 18.80
C THR A 57 17.72 18.63 19.52
N LYS A 58 17.69 17.45 20.16
CA LYS A 58 18.85 16.81 20.77
C LYS A 58 19.49 15.72 19.90
N ALA A 59 19.07 15.63 18.65
CA ALA A 59 19.58 14.63 17.71
C ALA A 59 21.10 14.77 17.52
N GLY A 60 21.78 13.65 17.33
CA GLY A 60 23.21 13.64 17.04
C GLY A 60 23.54 14.16 15.64
N ALA A 61 22.66 13.92 14.67
CA ALA A 61 22.80 14.41 13.31
C ALA A 61 21.43 14.57 12.62
N VAL A 62 21.40 15.29 11.49
CA VAL A 62 20.17 15.55 10.73
C VAL A 62 20.35 15.36 9.22
N ILE A 63 19.37 14.74 8.55
CA ILE A 63 19.22 14.77 7.09
C ILE A 63 18.39 15.99 6.73
N LEU A 64 18.90 16.88 5.87
CA LEU A 64 18.18 18.10 5.49
C LEU A 64 18.54 18.55 4.08
N HIS A 65 17.73 19.44 3.50
CA HIS A 65 18.02 20.05 2.21
C HIS A 65 19.23 20.98 2.30
N ARG A 66 20.05 21.04 1.25
CA ARG A 66 21.27 21.87 1.18
C ARG A 66 21.01 23.33 1.55
N ASP A 67 19.90 23.91 1.13
CA ASP A 67 19.54 25.29 1.40
C ASP A 67 19.29 25.60 2.88
N LEU A 68 19.04 24.57 3.69
CA LEU A 68 18.80 24.66 5.13
C LEU A 68 20.06 24.39 5.95
N ALA A 69 21.18 24.06 5.31
CA ALA A 69 22.42 23.65 5.98
C ALA A 69 22.97 24.69 6.96
N ALA A 70 22.82 25.99 6.66
CA ALA A 70 23.27 27.09 7.52
C ALA A 70 22.37 27.30 8.77
N GLY A 71 21.21 26.65 8.83
CA GLY A 71 20.25 26.80 9.91
C GLY A 71 20.53 25.98 11.17
N THR A 72 21.64 25.21 11.21
CA THR A 72 22.01 24.38 12.36
C THR A 72 23.51 24.06 12.36
N ASP A 73 24.09 23.98 13.55
CA ASP A 73 25.47 23.52 13.76
C ASP A 73 25.59 22.00 13.93
N LEU A 74 24.48 21.27 13.93
CA LEU A 74 24.49 19.82 14.04
C LEU A 74 25.25 19.18 12.88
N PRO A 75 25.94 18.05 13.12
CA PRO A 75 26.40 17.17 12.04
C PRO A 75 25.22 16.85 11.11
N LYS A 76 25.46 16.88 9.79
CA LYS A 76 24.34 16.79 8.84
C LYS A 76 24.69 16.00 7.60
N LEU A 77 23.66 15.37 7.01
CA LEU A 77 23.69 14.75 5.70
C LEU A 77 22.88 15.61 4.74
N LEU A 78 23.51 16.12 3.68
CA LEU A 78 22.86 17.00 2.72
C LEU A 78 22.19 16.19 1.60
N SER A 79 20.90 16.46 1.40
CA SER A 79 20.06 15.74 0.44
C SER A 79 19.18 16.70 -0.35
N ASP A 80 19.02 16.44 -1.65
CA ASP A 80 18.04 17.15 -2.48
C ASP A 80 16.60 16.65 -2.22
N ASN A 81 16.45 15.45 -1.61
CA ASN A 81 15.18 14.91 -1.15
C ASN A 81 15.33 14.26 0.24
N PRO A 82 15.29 15.05 1.34
CA PRO A 82 15.50 14.55 2.69
C PRO A 82 14.53 13.46 3.12
N TYR A 83 13.28 13.48 2.61
CA TYR A 83 12.29 12.46 2.94
C TYR A 83 12.63 11.11 2.32
N LEU A 84 13.04 11.10 1.06
CA LEU A 84 13.53 9.88 0.41
C LEU A 84 14.79 9.34 1.08
N SER A 85 15.73 10.23 1.42
CA SER A 85 16.95 9.82 2.10
C SER A 85 16.67 9.24 3.48
N PHE A 86 15.74 9.82 4.23
CA PHE A 86 15.26 9.24 5.47
C PHE A 86 14.63 7.86 5.27
N ALA A 87 13.75 7.71 4.28
CA ALA A 87 13.16 6.40 3.97
C ALA A 87 14.22 5.33 3.68
N ARG A 88 15.29 5.69 2.96
CA ARG A 88 16.43 4.78 2.72
C ARG A 88 17.23 4.51 3.99
N ALA A 89 17.40 5.52 4.84
CA ALA A 89 18.07 5.35 6.13
C ALA A 89 17.35 4.36 7.05
N THR A 90 15.99 4.31 7.01
CA THR A 90 15.23 3.35 7.84
C THR A 90 15.61 1.91 7.56
N ALA A 91 15.97 1.57 6.32
CA ALA A 91 16.38 0.21 5.96
C ALA A 91 17.69 -0.24 6.65
N LEU A 92 18.58 0.70 7.01
CA LEU A 92 19.82 0.38 7.73
C LEU A 92 19.56 -0.05 9.19
N PHE A 93 18.45 0.40 9.75
CA PHE A 93 18.05 0.16 11.13
C PHE A 93 16.85 -0.79 11.25
N ASP A 94 16.43 -1.41 10.14
CA ASP A 94 15.39 -2.44 10.16
C ASP A 94 15.94 -3.70 10.88
N ASP A 95 15.48 -3.93 12.08
CA ASP A 95 15.83 -5.08 12.93
C ASP A 95 14.71 -6.14 12.94
N THR A 96 13.83 -6.11 11.95
CA THR A 96 12.73 -7.08 11.81
C THR A 96 13.29 -8.51 11.85
N PRO A 97 12.90 -9.33 12.85
CA PRO A 97 13.41 -10.69 12.94
C PRO A 97 13.03 -11.51 11.72
N SER A 98 13.99 -12.18 11.12
CA SER A 98 13.76 -13.09 10.00
C SER A 98 14.05 -14.53 10.43
N PRO A 99 13.28 -15.53 9.96
CA PRO A 99 13.58 -16.93 10.17
C PRO A 99 15.00 -17.27 9.71
N GLN A 100 15.60 -18.27 10.31
CA GLN A 100 16.93 -18.76 9.92
C GLN A 100 16.85 -20.21 9.45
N GLY A 101 17.24 -20.47 8.21
CA GLY A 101 17.18 -21.80 7.63
C GLY A 101 15.75 -22.36 7.54
N ILE A 102 15.58 -23.65 7.60
CA ILE A 102 14.27 -24.33 7.56
C ILE A 102 13.94 -24.85 8.95
N HIS A 103 12.86 -24.34 9.55
CA HIS A 103 12.43 -24.78 10.88
C HIS A 103 11.96 -26.23 10.86
N PRO A 104 12.30 -27.08 11.87
CA PRO A 104 11.94 -28.50 11.86
C PRO A 104 10.44 -28.81 11.82
N SER A 105 9.58 -27.91 12.24
CA SER A 105 8.12 -28.04 12.16
C SER A 105 7.52 -27.56 10.85
N ALA A 106 8.32 -27.10 9.89
CA ALA A 106 7.84 -26.76 8.56
C ALA A 106 7.55 -28.02 7.74
N VAL A 107 6.48 -28.01 6.97
CA VAL A 107 6.12 -29.06 6.03
C VAL A 107 6.38 -28.55 4.61
N VAL A 108 7.42 -29.08 3.98
CA VAL A 108 7.80 -28.68 2.62
C VAL A 108 7.68 -29.88 1.70
N ALA A 109 6.87 -29.78 0.66
CA ALA A 109 6.68 -30.84 -0.31
C ALA A 109 8.01 -31.22 -1.00
N ALA A 110 8.22 -32.49 -1.28
CA ALA A 110 9.45 -32.97 -1.89
C ALA A 110 9.74 -32.45 -3.29
N THR A 111 8.68 -32.00 -4.00
CA THR A 111 8.76 -31.40 -5.33
C THR A 111 8.99 -29.88 -5.30
N ALA A 112 8.95 -29.25 -4.12
CA ALA A 112 9.19 -27.82 -3.97
C ALA A 112 10.67 -27.48 -4.25
N GLN A 113 10.90 -26.37 -4.93
CA GLN A 113 12.23 -25.87 -5.28
C GLN A 113 12.53 -24.62 -4.47
N LEU A 114 13.57 -24.68 -3.63
CA LEU A 114 14.00 -23.58 -2.78
C LEU A 114 15.30 -22.99 -3.31
N GLY A 115 15.33 -21.68 -3.53
CA GLY A 115 16.52 -20.93 -3.90
C GLY A 115 17.54 -20.84 -2.77
N LYS A 116 18.73 -20.35 -3.09
CA LYS A 116 19.80 -20.18 -2.11
C LYS A 116 19.39 -19.18 -1.02
N GLY A 117 19.59 -19.52 0.26
CA GLY A 117 19.34 -18.63 1.39
C GLY A 117 17.86 -18.43 1.72
N VAL A 118 16.95 -19.25 1.19
CA VAL A 118 15.54 -19.24 1.60
C VAL A 118 15.43 -19.63 3.07
N SER A 119 14.61 -18.87 3.81
CA SER A 119 14.34 -19.09 5.23
C SER A 119 12.87 -19.47 5.43
N ILE A 120 12.60 -20.52 6.19
CA ILE A 120 11.25 -21.06 6.41
C ILE A 120 11.00 -21.20 7.92
N GLY A 121 10.04 -20.42 8.41
CA GLY A 121 9.66 -20.38 9.83
C GLY A 121 8.86 -21.58 10.31
N ALA A 122 8.54 -21.58 11.59
CA ALA A 122 7.78 -22.65 12.22
C ALA A 122 6.38 -22.79 11.61
N ASN A 123 5.93 -24.06 11.45
CA ASN A 123 4.58 -24.41 10.97
C ASN A 123 4.23 -23.82 9.57
N VAL A 124 5.22 -23.47 8.78
CA VAL A 124 5.02 -23.12 7.37
C VAL A 124 4.67 -24.38 6.59
N VAL A 125 3.71 -24.25 5.67
CA VAL A 125 3.36 -25.31 4.72
C VAL A 125 3.69 -24.83 3.31
N VAL A 126 4.49 -25.61 2.57
CA VAL A 126 4.82 -25.39 1.16
C VAL A 126 4.32 -26.57 0.35
N GLY A 127 3.34 -26.33 -0.52
CA GLY A 127 2.69 -27.33 -1.36
C GLY A 127 3.57 -27.86 -2.50
N GLU A 128 3.01 -28.75 -3.28
CA GLU A 128 3.68 -29.41 -4.40
C GLU A 128 4.05 -28.44 -5.51
N HIS A 129 5.21 -28.66 -6.12
CA HIS A 129 5.72 -27.89 -7.27
C HIS A 129 5.87 -26.39 -7.03
N CYS A 130 5.91 -25.94 -5.78
CA CYS A 130 6.21 -24.56 -5.44
C CYS A 130 7.65 -24.20 -5.81
N ARG A 131 7.87 -22.92 -6.19
CA ARG A 131 9.20 -22.36 -6.43
C ARG A 131 9.37 -21.12 -5.59
N ILE A 132 10.44 -21.03 -4.82
CA ILE A 132 10.73 -19.90 -3.94
C ILE A 132 12.13 -19.39 -4.29
N GLY A 133 12.21 -18.14 -4.73
CA GLY A 133 13.46 -17.48 -5.16
C GLY A 133 14.44 -17.25 -4.01
N ALA A 134 15.68 -17.01 -4.37
CA ALA A 134 16.79 -16.84 -3.43
C ALA A 134 16.53 -15.70 -2.43
N GLY A 135 16.99 -15.86 -1.19
CA GLY A 135 16.90 -14.84 -0.13
C GLY A 135 15.49 -14.57 0.40
N SER A 136 14.47 -15.28 -0.07
CA SER A 136 13.10 -15.08 0.41
C SER A 136 12.87 -15.71 1.79
N ALA A 137 12.02 -15.07 2.61
CA ALA A 137 11.71 -15.47 3.97
C ALA A 137 10.22 -15.71 4.16
N LEU A 138 9.87 -16.92 4.60
CA LEU A 138 8.52 -17.29 4.99
C LEU A 138 8.43 -17.35 6.51
N HIS A 139 7.72 -16.42 7.11
CA HIS A 139 7.54 -16.35 8.57
C HIS A 139 6.59 -17.45 9.09
N PRO A 140 6.51 -17.67 10.42
CA PRO A 140 5.71 -18.75 10.98
C PRO A 140 4.26 -18.75 10.51
N GLY A 141 3.75 -19.96 10.19
CA GLY A 141 2.36 -20.18 9.81
C GLY A 141 1.98 -19.72 8.40
N VAL A 142 2.92 -19.35 7.55
CA VAL A 142 2.66 -19.12 6.12
C VAL A 142 2.22 -20.40 5.44
N VAL A 143 1.20 -20.31 4.59
CA VAL A 143 0.70 -21.45 3.80
C VAL A 143 0.78 -21.12 2.32
N LEU A 144 1.54 -21.89 1.57
CA LEU A 144 1.59 -21.88 0.11
C LEU A 144 0.92 -23.14 -0.43
N SER A 145 -0.17 -22.98 -1.18
CA SER A 145 -0.78 -24.11 -1.90
C SER A 145 0.08 -24.54 -3.10
N ASP A 146 -0.34 -25.56 -3.84
CA ASP A 146 0.43 -26.11 -4.95
C ASP A 146 0.69 -25.13 -6.10
N ASN A 147 1.85 -25.31 -6.76
CA ASN A 147 2.25 -24.54 -7.94
C ASN A 147 2.40 -23.02 -7.71
N VAL A 148 2.60 -22.56 -6.48
CA VAL A 148 2.92 -21.18 -6.17
C VAL A 148 4.35 -20.87 -6.60
N GLN A 149 4.55 -19.69 -7.19
CA GLN A 149 5.86 -19.15 -7.57
C GLN A 149 6.11 -17.85 -6.83
N ILE A 150 7.22 -17.77 -6.12
CA ILE A 150 7.69 -16.58 -5.40
C ILE A 150 9.07 -16.22 -5.93
N GLY A 151 9.29 -14.98 -6.27
CA GLY A 151 10.58 -14.43 -6.72
C GLY A 151 11.63 -14.35 -5.61
N GLU A 152 12.70 -13.67 -5.88
CA GLU A 152 13.82 -13.46 -4.97
C GLU A 152 13.53 -12.33 -3.96
N GLY A 153 14.17 -12.37 -2.78
CA GLY A 153 14.11 -11.30 -1.78
C GLY A 153 12.74 -11.05 -1.14
N CYS A 154 11.78 -11.94 -1.33
CA CYS A 154 10.43 -11.76 -0.80
C CYS A 154 10.34 -12.05 0.70
N VAL A 155 9.46 -11.31 1.40
CA VAL A 155 9.16 -11.53 2.81
C VAL A 155 7.67 -11.72 3.00
N LEU A 156 7.26 -12.91 3.43
CA LEU A 156 5.88 -13.22 3.79
C LEU A 156 5.77 -13.34 5.31
N PHE A 157 5.03 -12.42 5.93
CA PHE A 157 4.86 -12.33 7.36
C PHE A 157 3.90 -13.39 7.92
N PRO A 158 3.79 -13.55 9.26
CA PRO A 158 3.05 -14.65 9.85
C PRO A 158 1.59 -14.76 9.38
N GLY A 159 1.15 -15.98 9.07
CA GLY A 159 -0.24 -16.28 8.72
C GLY A 159 -0.68 -15.84 7.32
N VAL A 160 0.24 -15.49 6.44
CA VAL A 160 -0.06 -15.25 5.02
C VAL A 160 -0.48 -16.56 4.36
N THR A 161 -1.56 -16.51 3.54
CA THR A 161 -2.05 -17.65 2.77
C THR A 161 -2.03 -17.34 1.29
N VAL A 162 -1.36 -18.16 0.50
CA VAL A 162 -1.26 -18.04 -0.96
C VAL A 162 -1.84 -19.29 -1.61
N TYR A 163 -2.91 -19.08 -2.37
CA TYR A 163 -3.61 -20.17 -3.07
C TYR A 163 -2.83 -20.65 -4.29
N HIS A 164 -3.25 -21.80 -4.81
CA HIS A 164 -2.57 -22.48 -5.92
C HIS A 164 -2.44 -21.62 -7.17
N ARG A 165 -1.31 -21.80 -7.89
CA ARG A 165 -0.96 -21.14 -9.16
C ARG A 165 -0.78 -19.62 -9.09
N VAL A 166 -0.68 -19.03 -7.90
CA VAL A 166 -0.32 -17.63 -7.74
C VAL A 166 1.16 -17.43 -8.10
N LYS A 167 1.45 -16.31 -8.77
CA LYS A 167 2.81 -15.87 -9.10
C LYS A 167 3.10 -14.54 -8.44
N ILE A 168 4.21 -14.45 -7.72
CA ILE A 168 4.70 -13.25 -7.01
C ILE A 168 6.09 -12.94 -7.53
N GLY A 169 6.34 -11.70 -7.91
CA GLY A 169 7.63 -11.19 -8.39
C GLY A 169 8.70 -11.10 -7.30
N ASN A 170 9.71 -10.29 -7.54
CA ASN A 170 10.85 -10.12 -6.65
C ASN A 170 10.62 -8.98 -5.65
N ASP A 171 11.32 -9.04 -4.49
CA ASP A 171 11.33 -7.99 -3.46
C ASP A 171 9.91 -7.61 -2.96
N VAL A 172 8.99 -8.56 -2.92
CA VAL A 172 7.61 -8.37 -2.46
C VAL A 172 7.52 -8.58 -0.95
N ARG A 173 6.86 -7.67 -0.24
CA ARG A 173 6.56 -7.80 1.19
C ARG A 173 5.07 -8.02 1.40
N VAL A 174 4.70 -9.08 2.10
CA VAL A 174 3.30 -9.45 2.34
C VAL A 174 3.06 -9.56 3.84
N HIS A 175 2.28 -8.61 4.39
CA HIS A 175 2.04 -8.55 5.82
C HIS A 175 1.04 -9.59 6.33
N SER A 176 0.99 -9.75 7.66
CA SER A 176 0.24 -10.81 8.34
C SER A 176 -1.24 -10.86 7.96
N GLY A 177 -1.76 -12.08 7.79
CA GLY A 177 -3.16 -12.34 7.52
C GLY A 177 -3.63 -11.98 6.10
N VAL A 178 -2.71 -11.64 5.19
CA VAL A 178 -3.03 -11.44 3.77
C VAL A 178 -3.42 -12.77 3.13
N VAL A 179 -4.45 -12.73 2.28
CA VAL A 179 -4.90 -13.87 1.47
C VAL A 179 -4.81 -13.53 0.00
N ILE A 180 -4.06 -14.33 -0.77
CA ILE A 180 -3.86 -14.12 -2.20
C ILE A 180 -4.39 -15.31 -2.98
N GLY A 181 -5.30 -15.07 -3.91
CA GLY A 181 -5.79 -16.08 -4.85
C GLY A 181 -6.99 -16.87 -4.33
N ALA A 182 -7.72 -16.40 -3.31
CA ALA A 182 -9.03 -16.95 -2.97
C ALA A 182 -10.02 -16.75 -4.12
N ASP A 183 -11.09 -17.56 -4.14
CA ASP A 183 -12.14 -17.42 -5.17
C ASP A 183 -12.82 -16.05 -5.06
N GLY A 184 -12.95 -15.37 -6.19
CA GLY A 184 -13.77 -14.17 -6.30
C GLY A 184 -15.27 -14.47 -6.15
N PHE A 185 -16.07 -13.42 -5.96
CA PHE A 185 -17.52 -13.51 -5.79
C PHE A 185 -18.21 -13.75 -7.13
N GLY A 186 -18.32 -15.02 -7.53
CA GLY A 186 -18.93 -15.45 -8.78
C GLY A 186 -20.07 -16.44 -8.55
N PHE A 187 -21.33 -16.01 -8.77
CA PHE A 187 -22.52 -16.85 -8.63
C PHE A 187 -23.57 -16.50 -9.67
N ALA A 188 -24.23 -17.52 -10.24
CA ALA A 188 -25.35 -17.38 -11.16
C ALA A 188 -26.66 -17.69 -10.43
N PRO A 189 -27.68 -16.80 -10.47
CA PRO A 189 -28.99 -17.08 -9.87
C PRO A 189 -29.78 -18.07 -10.73
N SER A 190 -30.40 -19.06 -10.10
CA SER A 190 -31.32 -19.99 -10.76
C SER A 190 -32.33 -20.54 -9.75
N GLY A 191 -33.62 -20.37 -10.01
CA GLY A 191 -34.69 -20.94 -9.20
C GLY A 191 -34.68 -20.54 -7.70
N GLY A 192 -34.19 -19.34 -7.37
CA GLY A 192 -34.06 -18.87 -5.99
C GLY A 192 -32.78 -19.34 -5.28
N ALA A 193 -31.90 -20.06 -5.98
CA ALA A 193 -30.61 -20.52 -5.47
C ALA A 193 -29.43 -19.84 -6.19
N TRP A 194 -28.27 -19.84 -5.55
CA TRP A 194 -27.01 -19.36 -6.10
C TRP A 194 -26.14 -20.53 -6.56
N ASN A 195 -25.86 -20.60 -7.84
CA ASN A 195 -24.95 -21.59 -8.42
C ASN A 195 -23.55 -20.99 -8.50
N LYS A 196 -22.57 -21.64 -7.88
CA LYS A 196 -21.18 -21.18 -7.86
C LYS A 196 -20.58 -21.20 -9.26
N ILE A 197 -19.94 -20.09 -9.65
CA ILE A 197 -19.05 -20.00 -10.78
C ILE A 197 -17.63 -20.22 -10.27
N TYR A 198 -17.02 -21.37 -10.64
CA TYR A 198 -15.66 -21.69 -10.23
C TYR A 198 -14.66 -20.72 -10.84
N GLN A 199 -13.72 -20.28 -10.02
CA GLN A 199 -12.70 -19.30 -10.41
C GLN A 199 -11.46 -20.05 -10.91
N LEU A 200 -11.22 -20.05 -12.21
CA LEU A 200 -10.22 -20.89 -12.88
C LEU A 200 -8.92 -20.12 -13.19
N GLY A 201 -8.96 -18.80 -13.17
CA GLY A 201 -7.80 -17.93 -13.31
C GLY A 201 -6.86 -17.98 -12.09
N GLY A 202 -5.84 -17.17 -12.10
CA GLY A 202 -4.84 -17.04 -11.04
C GLY A 202 -4.71 -15.59 -10.56
N VAL A 203 -3.57 -15.33 -9.91
CA VAL A 203 -3.11 -13.99 -9.55
C VAL A 203 -1.66 -13.84 -10.00
N GLN A 204 -1.31 -12.72 -10.61
CA GLN A 204 0.06 -12.32 -10.92
C GLN A 204 0.37 -11.01 -10.21
N ILE A 205 1.45 -10.98 -9.44
CA ILE A 205 1.95 -9.82 -8.72
C ILE A 205 3.35 -9.51 -9.23
N GLY A 206 3.60 -8.26 -9.58
CA GLY A 206 4.89 -7.77 -10.05
C GLY A 206 5.94 -7.65 -8.94
N ASP A 207 7.01 -6.95 -9.25
CA ASP A 207 8.14 -6.74 -8.35
C ASP A 207 7.92 -5.56 -7.39
N ARG A 208 8.58 -5.59 -6.21
CA ARG A 208 8.59 -4.50 -5.21
C ARG A 208 7.20 -4.04 -4.77
N VAL A 209 6.28 -4.99 -4.68
CA VAL A 209 4.91 -4.76 -4.18
C VAL A 209 4.89 -4.89 -2.66
N GLU A 210 4.22 -3.96 -1.99
CA GLU A 210 3.97 -3.99 -0.56
C GLU A 210 2.49 -4.26 -0.29
N ILE A 211 2.16 -5.28 0.51
CA ILE A 211 0.76 -5.67 0.78
C ILE A 211 0.50 -5.65 2.28
N GLY A 212 -0.26 -4.65 2.74
CA GLY A 212 -0.61 -4.42 4.14
C GLY A 212 -1.48 -5.52 4.74
N ALA A 213 -1.47 -5.58 6.06
CA ALA A 213 -2.09 -6.66 6.83
C ALA A 213 -3.59 -6.85 6.55
N GLY A 214 -4.03 -8.10 6.43
CA GLY A 214 -5.43 -8.45 6.21
C GLY A 214 -6.00 -8.05 4.84
N THR A 215 -5.17 -7.63 3.90
CA THR A 215 -5.56 -7.37 2.50
C THR A 215 -5.89 -8.68 1.80
N THR A 216 -6.90 -8.66 0.92
CA THR A 216 -7.29 -9.81 0.10
C THR A 216 -7.19 -9.48 -1.37
N ILE A 217 -6.62 -10.41 -2.16
CA ILE A 217 -6.52 -10.32 -3.61
C ILE A 217 -7.12 -11.59 -4.19
N ASP A 218 -8.31 -11.46 -4.77
CA ASP A 218 -9.03 -12.60 -5.33
C ASP A 218 -8.44 -13.01 -6.68
N ARG A 219 -8.54 -14.31 -6.99
CA ARG A 219 -8.18 -14.82 -8.31
C ARG A 219 -9.18 -14.44 -9.38
N GLY A 220 -8.75 -14.38 -10.61
CA GLY A 220 -9.65 -14.15 -11.70
C GLY A 220 -10.58 -15.33 -12.01
N ALA A 221 -11.70 -15.05 -12.64
CA ALA A 221 -12.68 -16.06 -13.01
C ALA A 221 -12.15 -17.01 -14.11
N LEU A 222 -11.64 -16.47 -15.20
CA LEU A 222 -11.00 -17.20 -16.30
C LEU A 222 -9.59 -16.67 -16.54
N ASP A 223 -9.45 -15.37 -16.75
CA ASP A 223 -8.18 -14.67 -16.83
C ASP A 223 -7.67 -14.32 -15.42
N ASP A 224 -6.40 -13.96 -15.28
CA ASP A 224 -5.79 -13.66 -14.00
C ASP A 224 -6.18 -12.26 -13.47
N THR A 225 -6.15 -12.09 -12.16
CA THR A 225 -6.01 -10.78 -11.50
C THR A 225 -4.55 -10.36 -11.58
N ILE A 226 -4.27 -9.11 -11.98
CA ILE A 226 -2.91 -8.65 -12.29
C ILE A 226 -2.58 -7.40 -11.48
N ILE A 227 -1.48 -7.45 -10.74
CA ILE A 227 -0.90 -6.33 -9.99
C ILE A 227 0.45 -5.99 -10.61
N GLY A 228 0.64 -4.74 -11.02
CA GLY A 228 1.89 -4.24 -11.59
C GLY A 228 3.04 -4.14 -10.57
N ASN A 229 4.16 -3.58 -11.02
CA ASN A 229 5.32 -3.35 -10.17
C ASN A 229 5.14 -2.13 -9.27
N ASP A 230 5.86 -2.07 -8.14
CA ASP A 230 5.91 -0.91 -7.25
C ASP A 230 4.52 -0.46 -6.71
N VAL A 231 3.56 -1.38 -6.67
CA VAL A 231 2.21 -1.12 -6.13
C VAL A 231 2.23 -1.29 -4.61
N ILE A 232 1.60 -0.36 -3.90
CA ILE A 232 1.49 -0.42 -2.44
C ILE A 232 0.04 -0.49 -1.99
N PHE A 233 -0.26 -1.44 -1.13
CA PHE A 233 -1.55 -1.61 -0.45
C PHE A 233 -1.35 -1.43 1.05
N ASP A 234 -2.12 -0.55 1.64
CA ASP A 234 -2.25 -0.46 3.09
C ASP A 234 -3.11 -1.63 3.63
N SER A 235 -3.38 -1.66 4.92
CA SER A 235 -4.11 -2.75 5.57
C SER A 235 -5.58 -2.83 5.13
N GLN A 236 -6.11 -4.07 5.06
CA GLN A 236 -7.52 -4.36 4.80
C GLN A 236 -8.04 -3.84 3.45
N VAL A 237 -7.22 -3.81 2.43
CA VAL A 237 -7.63 -3.51 1.06
C VAL A 237 -8.27 -4.76 0.42
N LEU A 238 -9.33 -4.57 -0.37
CA LEU A 238 -9.94 -5.65 -1.16
C LEU A 238 -9.70 -5.42 -2.65
N ILE A 239 -9.05 -6.37 -3.30
CA ILE A 239 -8.91 -6.44 -4.76
C ILE A 239 -9.68 -7.65 -5.26
N ALA A 240 -10.80 -7.40 -5.93
CA ALA A 240 -11.66 -8.46 -6.43
C ALA A 240 -11.12 -9.11 -7.71
N HIS A 241 -11.80 -10.17 -8.17
CA HIS A 241 -11.41 -10.98 -9.32
C HIS A 241 -11.23 -10.16 -10.62
N ASN A 242 -10.26 -10.54 -11.44
CA ASN A 242 -9.98 -9.94 -12.76
C ASN A 242 -9.64 -8.44 -12.73
N VAL A 243 -9.30 -7.89 -11.56
CA VAL A 243 -8.80 -6.52 -11.48
C VAL A 243 -7.40 -6.46 -12.07
N VAL A 244 -7.12 -5.39 -12.82
CA VAL A 244 -5.78 -5.08 -13.34
C VAL A 244 -5.32 -3.75 -12.75
N ILE A 245 -4.16 -3.72 -12.11
CA ILE A 245 -3.58 -2.52 -11.50
C ILE A 245 -2.24 -2.21 -12.16
N GLY A 246 -2.10 -0.99 -12.69
CA GLY A 246 -0.86 -0.49 -13.28
C GLY A 246 0.21 -0.13 -12.25
N ASP A 247 1.46 -0.08 -12.71
CA ASP A 247 2.65 0.14 -11.89
C ASP A 247 2.56 1.42 -11.04
N GLY A 248 3.14 1.38 -9.85
CA GLY A 248 3.31 2.53 -8.97
C GLY A 248 2.02 3.07 -8.34
N SER A 249 0.92 2.34 -8.41
CA SER A 249 -0.35 2.75 -7.81
C SER A 249 -0.40 2.45 -6.31
N ALA A 250 -1.11 3.29 -5.54
CA ALA A 250 -1.17 3.22 -4.08
C ALA A 250 -2.63 3.18 -3.58
N PHE A 251 -2.90 2.28 -2.64
CA PHE A 251 -4.23 2.06 -2.08
C PHE A 251 -4.17 2.18 -0.55
N ALA A 252 -4.81 3.21 -0.02
CA ALA A 252 -4.89 3.40 1.43
C ALA A 252 -5.91 2.46 2.06
N GLY A 253 -5.81 2.32 3.38
CA GLY A 253 -6.52 1.30 4.16
C GLY A 253 -8.03 1.24 3.93
N ARG A 254 -8.54 0.01 3.89
CA ARG A 254 -9.96 -0.30 3.72
C ARG A 254 -10.57 0.17 2.40
N SER A 255 -9.76 0.51 1.40
CA SER A 255 -10.26 0.75 0.05
C SER A 255 -10.60 -0.57 -0.64
N ALA A 256 -11.51 -0.52 -1.63
CA ALA A 256 -11.96 -1.69 -2.34
C ALA A 256 -12.09 -1.44 -3.84
N VAL A 257 -11.64 -2.41 -4.65
CA VAL A 257 -11.80 -2.40 -6.11
C VAL A 257 -12.61 -3.62 -6.51
N ALA A 258 -13.79 -3.39 -7.06
CA ALA A 258 -14.67 -4.47 -7.51
C ALA A 258 -14.22 -5.07 -8.84
N GLY A 259 -14.72 -6.27 -9.13
CA GLY A 259 -14.23 -7.13 -10.20
C GLY A 259 -14.18 -6.53 -11.59
N SER A 260 -13.22 -6.98 -12.38
CA SER A 260 -13.00 -6.61 -13.78
C SER A 260 -12.72 -5.11 -14.01
N THR A 261 -12.29 -4.40 -12.99
CA THR A 261 -11.87 -2.99 -13.08
C THR A 261 -10.40 -2.89 -13.47
N VAL A 262 -10.07 -1.96 -14.36
CA VAL A 262 -8.70 -1.65 -14.78
C VAL A 262 -8.29 -0.30 -14.18
N ILE A 263 -7.24 -0.31 -13.38
CA ILE A 263 -6.61 0.87 -12.79
C ILE A 263 -5.32 1.17 -13.54
N GLY A 264 -5.15 2.41 -13.99
CA GLY A 264 -3.93 2.87 -14.66
C GLY A 264 -2.72 2.93 -13.72
N LYS A 265 -1.61 3.45 -14.25
CA LYS A 265 -0.36 3.59 -13.51
C LYS A 265 -0.38 4.79 -12.58
N GLN A 266 0.37 4.72 -11.46
CA GLN A 266 0.58 5.82 -10.52
C GLN A 266 -0.72 6.44 -9.98
N CYS A 267 -1.80 5.65 -9.90
CA CYS A 267 -3.03 6.08 -9.27
C CYS A 267 -2.92 6.05 -7.75
N THR A 268 -3.67 6.93 -7.07
CA THR A 268 -3.74 6.94 -5.61
C THR A 268 -5.19 6.87 -5.17
N VAL A 269 -5.50 5.87 -4.34
CA VAL A 269 -6.86 5.61 -3.84
C VAL A 269 -6.89 5.82 -2.34
N GLY A 270 -7.65 6.81 -1.89
CA GLY A 270 -7.79 7.19 -0.48
C GLY A 270 -8.49 6.13 0.36
N GLY A 271 -8.24 6.16 1.67
CA GLY A 271 -8.79 5.18 2.61
C GLY A 271 -10.31 5.11 2.58
N GLY A 272 -10.84 3.88 2.64
CA GLY A 272 -12.27 3.63 2.59
C GLY A 272 -12.97 3.95 1.27
N ALA A 273 -12.23 4.30 0.21
CA ALA A 273 -12.82 4.52 -1.10
C ALA A 273 -13.23 3.19 -1.75
N GLY A 274 -14.33 3.22 -2.50
CA GLY A 274 -14.85 2.08 -3.25
C GLY A 274 -14.88 2.37 -4.75
N ILE A 275 -14.44 1.43 -5.56
CA ILE A 275 -14.52 1.51 -7.03
C ILE A 275 -15.38 0.35 -7.50
N VAL A 276 -16.52 0.66 -8.16
CA VAL A 276 -17.43 -0.39 -8.65
C VAL A 276 -16.82 -1.17 -9.81
N GLY A 277 -17.37 -2.31 -10.13
CA GLY A 277 -16.82 -3.22 -11.14
C GLY A 277 -16.90 -2.72 -12.58
N HIS A 278 -16.07 -3.32 -13.44
CA HIS A 278 -16.05 -3.09 -14.88
C HIS A 278 -15.73 -1.65 -15.32
N LEU A 279 -14.97 -0.92 -14.51
CA LEU A 279 -14.53 0.43 -14.82
C LEU A 279 -13.10 0.45 -15.37
N THR A 280 -12.78 1.53 -16.09
CA THR A 280 -11.41 1.88 -16.47
C THR A 280 -11.05 3.22 -15.85
N ILE A 281 -9.95 3.27 -15.11
CA ILE A 281 -9.39 4.46 -14.47
C ILE A 281 -8.08 4.79 -15.16
N ALA A 282 -7.97 6.00 -15.68
CA ALA A 282 -6.76 6.48 -16.38
C ALA A 282 -5.55 6.60 -15.42
N ASP A 283 -4.37 6.78 -16.00
CA ASP A 283 -3.13 6.95 -15.23
C ASP A 283 -3.15 8.20 -14.34
N ARG A 284 -2.44 8.14 -13.20
CA ARG A 284 -2.23 9.23 -12.25
C ARG A 284 -3.52 9.85 -11.67
N VAL A 285 -4.63 9.12 -11.69
CA VAL A 285 -5.88 9.55 -11.05
C VAL A 285 -5.73 9.50 -9.53
N HIS A 286 -6.21 10.54 -8.87
CA HIS A 286 -6.33 10.60 -7.42
C HIS A 286 -7.80 10.47 -6.99
N VAL A 287 -8.11 9.45 -6.20
CA VAL A 287 -9.42 9.24 -5.57
C VAL A 287 -9.30 9.57 -4.08
N THR A 288 -10.02 10.57 -3.59
CA THR A 288 -9.96 10.96 -2.17
C THR A 288 -10.63 9.94 -1.25
N ALA A 289 -10.35 10.02 0.06
CA ALA A 289 -10.90 9.08 1.04
C ALA A 289 -12.43 9.00 1.01
N CYS A 290 -12.97 7.80 1.27
CA CYS A 290 -14.42 7.50 1.31
C CYS A 290 -15.19 7.85 0.01
N THR A 291 -14.50 8.00 -1.09
CA THR A 291 -15.12 8.26 -2.41
C THR A 291 -15.67 6.97 -3.00
N LEU A 292 -16.92 7.01 -3.50
CA LEU A 292 -17.49 5.95 -4.31
C LEU A 292 -17.38 6.33 -5.80
N VAL A 293 -16.54 5.60 -6.55
CA VAL A 293 -16.36 5.75 -7.99
C VAL A 293 -17.35 4.84 -8.71
N THR A 294 -18.31 5.42 -9.43
CA THR A 294 -19.40 4.69 -10.10
C THR A 294 -19.33 4.71 -11.62
N LYS A 295 -18.33 5.35 -12.20
CA LYS A 295 -18.10 5.44 -13.65
C LYS A 295 -16.62 5.53 -13.97
N SER A 296 -16.25 5.12 -15.17
CA SER A 296 -14.86 5.21 -15.66
C SER A 296 -14.36 6.64 -15.66
N ILE A 297 -13.07 6.80 -15.38
CA ILE A 297 -12.34 8.08 -15.36
C ILE A 297 -11.31 8.03 -16.48
N THR A 298 -11.53 8.82 -17.53
CA THR A 298 -10.70 8.79 -18.74
C THR A 298 -9.65 9.89 -18.80
N GLU A 299 -9.70 10.87 -17.88
CA GLU A 299 -8.77 11.99 -17.79
C GLU A 299 -7.58 11.65 -16.89
N PRO A 300 -6.37 11.51 -17.43
CA PRO A 300 -5.19 11.23 -16.62
C PRO A 300 -4.85 12.38 -15.68
N GLY A 301 -4.42 12.06 -14.45
CA GLY A 301 -4.01 13.06 -13.45
C GLY A 301 -5.17 13.80 -12.77
N ALA A 302 -6.42 13.45 -13.08
CA ALA A 302 -7.59 14.06 -12.47
C ALA A 302 -7.77 13.61 -11.01
N SER A 303 -8.44 14.45 -10.20
CA SER A 303 -8.76 14.16 -8.80
C SER A 303 -10.28 14.12 -8.60
N PHE A 304 -10.77 13.08 -7.91
CA PHE A 304 -12.20 12.87 -7.68
C PHE A 304 -12.52 12.68 -6.20
N SER A 305 -13.65 13.26 -5.81
CA SER A 305 -14.22 13.16 -4.47
C SER A 305 -15.71 12.90 -4.55
N SER A 306 -16.25 12.17 -3.58
CA SER A 306 -17.70 12.01 -3.41
C SER A 306 -18.07 11.97 -1.93
N GLY A 307 -19.36 11.97 -1.64
CA GLY A 307 -19.88 11.99 -0.29
C GLY A 307 -20.27 13.38 0.21
N THR A 308 -20.85 13.43 1.40
CA THR A 308 -21.27 14.69 2.02
C THR A 308 -20.13 15.29 2.83
N PRO A 309 -19.92 16.62 2.80
CA PRO A 309 -18.94 17.27 3.67
C PRO A 309 -19.19 17.00 5.15
N MET A 310 -18.13 16.91 5.95
CA MET A 310 -18.26 16.85 7.39
C MET A 310 -18.86 18.16 7.92
N MET A 311 -19.87 18.02 8.78
CA MET A 311 -20.53 19.17 9.44
C MET A 311 -21.04 18.79 10.82
N PRO A 312 -21.39 19.74 11.70
CA PRO A 312 -22.01 19.42 12.99
C PRO A 312 -23.25 18.54 12.81
N THR A 313 -23.47 17.58 13.72
CA THR A 313 -24.52 16.57 13.58
C THR A 313 -25.92 17.18 13.41
N SER A 314 -26.22 18.30 14.08
CA SER A 314 -27.50 19.01 13.95
C SER A 314 -27.73 19.48 12.51
N ASP A 315 -26.69 19.97 11.83
CA ASP A 315 -26.79 20.51 10.47
C ASP A 315 -26.77 19.37 9.44
N TRP A 316 -26.00 18.29 9.74
CA TRP A 316 -26.03 17.08 8.92
C TRP A 316 -27.43 16.47 8.87
N ARG A 317 -28.11 16.34 10.03
CA ARG A 317 -29.49 15.82 10.08
C ARG A 317 -30.47 16.63 9.24
N LYS A 318 -30.40 17.96 9.30
CA LYS A 318 -31.22 18.86 8.46
C LYS A 318 -30.90 18.66 6.98
N SER A 319 -29.61 18.58 6.63
CA SER A 319 -29.17 18.37 5.26
C SER A 319 -29.60 17.02 4.71
N ALA A 320 -29.51 15.95 5.51
CA ALA A 320 -29.95 14.60 5.13
C ALA A 320 -31.45 14.53 4.81
N VAL A 321 -32.29 15.21 5.61
CA VAL A 321 -33.74 15.32 5.32
C VAL A 321 -33.98 16.09 4.01
N ARG A 322 -33.27 17.19 3.80
CA ARG A 322 -33.42 17.99 2.57
C ARG A 322 -32.93 17.22 1.34
N PHE A 323 -31.89 16.40 1.47
CA PHE A 323 -31.38 15.56 0.39
C PHE A 323 -32.47 14.63 -0.18
N SER A 324 -33.29 14.01 0.68
CA SER A 324 -34.40 13.17 0.25
C SER A 324 -35.53 13.95 -0.45
N GLN A 325 -35.55 15.27 -0.34
CA GLN A 325 -36.54 16.15 -0.94
C GLN A 325 -36.06 16.81 -2.25
N LEU A 326 -34.80 16.57 -2.69
CA LEU A 326 -34.19 17.25 -3.86
C LEU A 326 -35.02 17.09 -5.14
N ASP A 327 -35.57 15.92 -5.42
CA ASP A 327 -36.41 15.68 -6.60
C ASP A 327 -37.68 16.54 -6.57
N SER A 328 -38.34 16.60 -5.42
CA SER A 328 -39.55 17.45 -5.20
C SER A 328 -39.22 18.94 -5.34
N LEU A 329 -38.07 19.38 -4.78
CA LEU A 329 -37.62 20.77 -4.90
C LEU A 329 -37.28 21.13 -6.34
N SER A 330 -36.61 20.23 -7.07
CA SER A 330 -36.30 20.41 -8.50
C SER A 330 -37.55 20.57 -9.35
N LYS A 331 -38.57 19.72 -9.14
CA LYS A 331 -39.86 19.82 -9.83
C LYS A 331 -40.56 21.16 -9.58
N ARG A 332 -40.66 21.59 -8.31
CA ARG A 332 -41.27 22.87 -7.92
C ARG A 332 -40.52 24.04 -8.52
N LEU A 333 -39.18 23.99 -8.54
CA LEU A 333 -38.36 25.05 -9.16
C LEU A 333 -38.67 25.15 -10.66
N GLY A 334 -38.70 24.04 -11.38
CA GLY A 334 -39.03 24.02 -12.80
C GLY A 334 -40.46 24.53 -13.11
N GLU A 335 -41.43 24.34 -12.20
CA GLU A 335 -42.78 24.91 -12.32
C GLU A 335 -42.73 26.46 -12.17
N ILE A 336 -41.98 26.97 -11.18
CA ILE A 336 -41.79 28.39 -10.95
C ILE A 336 -41.12 29.06 -12.16
N GLU A 337 -40.05 28.45 -12.69
CA GLU A 337 -39.37 28.95 -13.90
C GLU A 337 -40.30 29.05 -15.10
N LYS A 338 -41.17 28.05 -15.33
CA LYS A 338 -42.17 28.07 -16.39
C LYS A 338 -43.18 29.23 -16.21
N LEU A 339 -43.63 29.48 -14.96
CA LEU A 339 -44.56 30.59 -14.66
C LEU A 339 -43.91 31.95 -14.87
N LEU A 340 -42.64 32.14 -14.48
CA LEU A 340 -41.92 33.37 -14.68
C LEU A 340 -41.69 33.66 -16.17
N ASN A 341 -41.28 32.67 -16.94
CA ASN A 341 -41.07 32.83 -18.40
C ASN A 341 -42.39 33.15 -19.15
N LYS A 342 -43.52 32.62 -18.67
CA LYS A 342 -44.82 32.91 -19.25
C LYS A 342 -45.28 34.37 -18.97
N ASN A 343 -44.87 34.92 -17.83
CA ASN A 343 -45.19 36.31 -17.46
C ASN A 343 -44.22 37.34 -18.04
N SER A 344 -43.05 36.94 -18.51
CA SER A 344 -42.04 37.84 -19.12
C SER A 344 -42.21 37.96 -20.64
N GLY A 345 -43.17 37.24 -21.24
CA GLY A 345 -43.47 37.23 -22.68
C GLY A 345 -44.74 37.99 -23.06
N ASN A 346 -45.30 38.81 -22.16
CA ASN A 346 -46.41 39.75 -22.44
C ASN A 346 -45.96 41.22 -22.38
#